data_a2e180ff9e88cb8051eada2095120a43
#
_entry.id   a2e180ff9e88cb8051eada2095120a43
#
_cell.length_a   1.000
_cell.length_b   1.000
_cell.length_c   1.000
_cell.angle_alpha   90.00
_cell.angle_beta   90.00
_cell.angle_gamma   90.00
#
_symmetry.space_group_name_H-M   'P 1'
#
loop_
_entity.id
_entity.type
_entity.pdbx_description
1 polymer ?
#
loop_
_entity_poly.entity_id
_entity_poly.type
_entity_poly.pdbx_seq_one_letter_code
_entity_poly.pdbx_strand_id
1 'polypeptide(L)'
;MKKSTIAIVLVTFFAVACSTVPLTGRRQLSLIPDSQINTLSFQNYQQVLQENEIVTNTEDAQLVKRVGKKIAYAVEKYMKEKGLQDQINGFKWEFNLIEDNTVNAWCMPGGKVAFYTGIMPICQDEAGVAVVMSHEIAHAIAEHGNERMSQQLTAQMGGMALSAALSQKPQATQQLANTAFGLGAQYGVLLPFGRTQESEADELGLYFLAMAGYQPEAAVPFWKRMAAQGGQRPPEFLSTHPAPETRIRNIQKIIPKTKKFQGRYAS
;
A
#
# COMPACT_ATOMS: atom_id res chain seq x y z
N MET A 1 21.65 -18.26 -33.65
CA MET A 1 21.24 -18.91 -32.39
C MET A 1 21.28 -18.00 -31.16
N LYS A 2 22.25 -17.06 -31.00
CA LYS A 2 22.36 -16.23 -29.77
C LYS A 2 21.19 -15.24 -29.50
N LYS A 3 20.53 -14.69 -30.53
CA LYS A 3 19.43 -13.70 -30.33
C LYS A 3 18.13 -14.35 -29.85
N SER A 4 17.81 -15.55 -30.31
CA SER A 4 16.61 -16.28 -29.88
C SER A 4 16.71 -16.78 -28.43
N THR A 5 17.91 -17.19 -28.00
CA THR A 5 18.14 -17.64 -26.62
C THR A 5 18.01 -16.49 -25.62
N ILE A 6 18.51 -15.30 -25.97
CA ILE A 6 18.39 -14.09 -25.12
C ILE A 6 16.92 -13.66 -25.01
N ALA A 7 16.14 -13.70 -26.10
CA ALA A 7 14.72 -13.37 -26.10
C ALA A 7 13.90 -14.36 -25.23
N ILE A 8 14.20 -15.65 -25.28
CA ILE A 8 13.53 -16.67 -24.45
C ILE A 8 13.88 -16.48 -22.97
N VAL A 9 15.13 -16.20 -22.62
CA VAL A 9 15.55 -15.94 -21.22
C VAL A 9 14.88 -14.68 -20.68
N LEU A 10 14.75 -13.61 -21.46
CA LEU A 10 14.04 -12.40 -21.08
C LEU A 10 12.54 -12.66 -20.86
N VAL A 11 11.89 -13.41 -21.74
CA VAL A 11 10.46 -13.72 -21.62
C VAL A 11 10.19 -14.62 -20.39
N THR A 12 11.06 -15.60 -20.12
CA THR A 12 10.92 -16.44 -18.91
C THR A 12 11.19 -15.67 -17.64
N PHE A 13 12.12 -14.72 -17.61
CA PHE A 13 12.39 -13.87 -16.44
C PHE A 13 11.19 -12.98 -16.10
N PHE A 14 10.54 -12.39 -17.10
CA PHE A 14 9.32 -11.59 -16.90
C PHE A 14 8.11 -12.43 -16.45
N ALA A 15 8.02 -13.70 -16.84
CA ALA A 15 6.92 -14.58 -16.42
C ALA A 15 7.00 -14.98 -14.93
N VAL A 16 8.19 -15.06 -14.37
CA VAL A 16 8.44 -15.42 -12.95
C VAL A 16 8.32 -14.21 -12.02
N ALA A 17 8.44 -12.98 -12.54
CA ALA A 17 8.49 -11.75 -11.76
C ALA A 17 7.10 -11.09 -11.55
N CYS A 18 6.01 -11.82 -11.78
CA CYS A 18 4.65 -11.29 -11.63
C CYS A 18 3.91 -12.04 -10.52
N SER A 19 3.40 -11.31 -9.53
CA SER A 19 2.42 -11.79 -8.55
C SER A 19 0.99 -11.36 -8.95
N THR A 20 -0.01 -11.95 -8.29
CA THR A 20 -1.43 -11.63 -8.52
C THR A 20 -2.05 -11.15 -7.23
N VAL A 21 -2.63 -9.95 -7.25
CA VAL A 21 -3.29 -9.36 -6.08
C VAL A 21 -4.55 -10.15 -5.73
N PRO A 22 -4.74 -10.54 -4.46
CA PRO A 22 -5.95 -11.20 -4.01
C PRO A 22 -7.21 -10.37 -4.30
N LEU A 23 -8.35 -11.02 -4.49
CA LEU A 23 -9.66 -10.41 -4.77
C LEU A 23 -9.77 -9.67 -6.11
N THR A 24 -8.84 -8.79 -6.44
CA THR A 24 -8.88 -8.00 -7.69
C THR A 24 -8.37 -8.79 -8.88
N GLY A 25 -7.45 -9.73 -8.67
CA GLY A 25 -6.84 -10.52 -9.74
C GLY A 25 -5.86 -9.73 -10.60
N ARG A 26 -5.53 -8.48 -10.22
CA ARG A 26 -4.55 -7.66 -10.95
C ARG A 26 -3.17 -8.29 -10.90
N ARG A 27 -2.50 -8.32 -12.03
CA ARG A 27 -1.09 -8.72 -12.11
C ARG A 27 -0.18 -7.55 -11.81
N GLN A 28 0.86 -7.78 -11.03
CA GLN A 28 1.82 -6.77 -10.61
C GLN A 28 3.26 -7.28 -10.71
N LEU A 29 4.20 -6.35 -10.81
CA LEU A 29 5.62 -6.63 -10.82
C LEU A 29 6.11 -6.83 -9.39
N SER A 30 6.67 -8.01 -9.11
CA SER A 30 7.27 -8.36 -7.80
C SER A 30 8.66 -8.96 -8.05
N LEU A 31 9.70 -8.13 -8.01
CA LEU A 31 11.08 -8.54 -8.27
C LEU A 31 11.83 -8.93 -6.99
N ILE A 32 11.35 -8.46 -5.85
CA ILE A 32 12.04 -8.62 -4.58
C ILE A 32 11.36 -9.75 -3.81
N PRO A 33 12.10 -10.78 -3.36
CA PRO A 33 11.52 -11.87 -2.57
C PRO A 33 10.86 -11.36 -1.28
N ASP A 34 9.68 -11.89 -0.93
CA ASP A 34 8.90 -11.47 0.24
C ASP A 34 9.69 -11.61 1.55
N SER A 35 10.51 -12.65 1.67
CA SER A 35 11.35 -12.85 2.86
C SER A 35 12.36 -11.70 3.05
N GLN A 36 12.89 -11.16 1.96
CA GLN A 36 13.83 -10.04 2.01
C GLN A 36 13.08 -8.73 2.35
N ILE A 37 11.95 -8.49 1.72
CA ILE A 37 11.13 -7.31 1.99
C ILE A 37 10.62 -7.30 3.43
N ASN A 38 10.13 -8.43 3.94
CA ASN A 38 9.67 -8.54 5.31
C ASN A 38 10.82 -8.33 6.32
N THR A 39 12.01 -8.82 6.02
CA THR A 39 13.19 -8.59 6.87
C THR A 39 13.54 -7.10 6.96
N LEU A 40 13.61 -6.41 5.82
CA LEU A 40 13.87 -4.97 5.78
C LEU A 40 12.76 -4.17 6.48
N SER A 41 11.51 -4.56 6.26
CA SER A 41 10.35 -3.97 6.92
C SER A 41 10.44 -4.08 8.44
N PHE A 42 10.77 -5.26 8.96
CA PHE A 42 10.89 -5.48 10.41
C PHE A 42 12.03 -4.67 11.03
N GLN A 43 13.17 -4.56 10.35
CA GLN A 43 14.28 -3.73 10.79
C GLN A 43 13.92 -2.25 10.82
N ASN A 44 13.32 -1.74 9.74
CA ASN A 44 12.88 -0.35 9.65
C ASN A 44 11.79 -0.04 10.70
N TYR A 45 10.84 -0.95 10.90
CA TYR A 45 9.81 -0.77 11.91
C TYR A 45 10.39 -0.67 13.33
N GLN A 46 11.34 -1.55 13.68
CA GLN A 46 12.01 -1.48 14.97
C GLN A 46 12.78 -0.17 15.15
N GLN A 47 13.42 0.33 14.09
CA GLN A 47 14.07 1.64 14.12
C GLN A 47 13.05 2.75 14.38
N VAL A 48 11.91 2.75 13.67
CA VAL A 48 10.84 3.74 13.90
C VAL A 48 10.35 3.70 15.37
N LEU A 49 10.15 2.50 15.94
CA LEU A 49 9.72 2.37 17.32
C LEU A 49 10.77 2.85 18.33
N GLN A 50 12.07 2.78 18.00
CA GLN A 50 13.15 3.29 18.86
C GLN A 50 13.31 4.81 18.78
N GLU A 51 13.00 5.40 17.62
CA GLU A 51 13.17 6.84 17.37
C GLU A 51 11.95 7.67 17.78
N ASN A 52 10.81 7.02 18.10
CA ASN A 52 9.55 7.70 18.38
C ASN A 52 8.95 7.27 19.72
N GLU A 53 8.14 8.14 20.31
CA GLU A 53 7.38 7.83 21.51
C GLU A 53 6.14 6.98 21.17
N ILE A 54 6.06 5.80 21.76
CA ILE A 54 4.95 4.86 21.55
C ILE A 54 3.90 5.03 22.63
N VAL A 55 2.70 5.41 22.22
CA VAL A 55 1.54 5.55 23.11
C VAL A 55 0.98 4.15 23.42
N THR A 56 0.98 3.78 24.73
CA THR A 56 0.61 2.40 25.10
C THR A 56 -0.66 2.27 25.95
N ASN A 57 -0.87 3.19 26.87
CA ASN A 57 -1.88 3.06 27.94
C ASN A 57 -3.07 3.99 27.77
N THR A 58 -3.35 4.43 26.55
CA THR A 58 -4.51 5.27 26.24
C THR A 58 -5.62 4.47 25.57
N GLU A 59 -6.84 5.00 25.62
CA GLU A 59 -7.99 4.42 24.91
C GLU A 59 -7.75 4.32 23.41
N ASP A 60 -7.14 5.34 22.79
CA ASP A 60 -6.77 5.37 21.38
C ASP A 60 -5.76 4.27 21.02
N ALA A 61 -4.73 4.05 21.84
CA ALA A 61 -3.75 2.98 21.61
C ALA A 61 -4.40 1.60 21.69
N GLN A 62 -5.31 1.40 22.64
CA GLN A 62 -6.07 0.16 22.76
C GLN A 62 -7.04 -0.02 21.58
N LEU A 63 -7.66 1.06 21.11
CA LEU A 63 -8.55 1.09 19.96
C LEU A 63 -7.80 0.65 18.68
N VAL A 64 -6.66 1.26 18.39
CA VAL A 64 -5.81 0.91 17.23
C VAL A 64 -5.43 -0.57 17.26
N LYS A 65 -4.99 -1.10 18.43
CA LYS A 65 -4.64 -2.52 18.58
C LYS A 65 -5.84 -3.45 18.40
N ARG A 66 -6.98 -3.10 18.98
CA ARG A 66 -8.21 -3.91 18.88
C ARG A 66 -8.72 -3.98 17.44
N VAL A 67 -8.83 -2.84 16.77
CA VAL A 67 -9.28 -2.75 15.39
C VAL A 67 -8.32 -3.48 14.45
N GLY A 68 -7.02 -3.26 14.63
CA GLY A 68 -5.99 -3.93 13.82
C GLY A 68 -6.07 -5.45 13.90
N LYS A 69 -6.15 -6.01 15.13
CA LYS A 69 -6.30 -7.45 15.35
C LYS A 69 -7.57 -8.01 14.71
N LYS A 70 -8.68 -7.29 14.82
CA LYS A 70 -9.97 -7.71 14.26
C LYS A 70 -9.96 -7.78 12.74
N ILE A 71 -9.37 -6.79 12.08
CA ILE A 71 -9.25 -6.77 10.62
C ILE A 71 -8.24 -7.82 10.14
N ALA A 72 -7.07 -7.90 10.77
CA ALA A 72 -6.05 -8.90 10.44
C ALA A 72 -6.61 -10.33 10.54
N TYR A 73 -7.34 -10.64 11.60
CA TYR A 73 -7.99 -11.94 11.76
C TYR A 73 -8.98 -12.26 10.62
N ALA A 74 -9.81 -11.29 10.22
CA ALA A 74 -10.74 -11.47 9.13
C ALA A 74 -10.03 -11.71 7.79
N VAL A 75 -8.94 -10.98 7.53
CA VAL A 75 -8.11 -11.15 6.34
C VAL A 75 -7.44 -12.52 6.32
N GLU A 76 -6.81 -12.94 7.41
CA GLU A 76 -6.16 -14.27 7.51
C GLU A 76 -7.15 -15.40 7.28
N LYS A 77 -8.34 -15.33 7.87
CA LYS A 77 -9.39 -16.32 7.64
C LYS A 77 -9.82 -16.38 6.18
N TYR A 78 -10.01 -15.22 5.57
CA TYR A 78 -10.35 -15.14 4.14
C TYR A 78 -9.24 -15.76 3.27
N MET A 79 -7.99 -15.35 3.48
CA MET A 79 -6.84 -15.85 2.72
C MET A 79 -6.72 -17.37 2.85
N LYS A 80 -6.91 -17.91 4.05
CA LYS A 80 -6.91 -19.36 4.30
C LYS A 80 -8.05 -20.06 3.56
N GLU A 81 -9.28 -19.53 3.62
CA GLU A 81 -10.44 -20.12 2.90
C GLU A 81 -10.21 -20.14 1.38
N LYS A 82 -9.49 -19.17 0.86
CA LYS A 82 -9.18 -19.07 -0.58
C LYS A 82 -7.92 -19.83 -1.00
N GLY A 83 -7.21 -20.49 -0.08
CA GLY A 83 -5.96 -21.17 -0.38
C GLY A 83 -4.81 -20.22 -0.73
N LEU A 84 -4.87 -18.97 -0.23
CA LEU A 84 -3.91 -17.89 -0.49
C LEU A 84 -3.01 -17.61 0.73
N GLN A 85 -2.99 -18.50 1.72
CA GLN A 85 -2.21 -18.30 2.93
C GLN A 85 -0.70 -18.10 2.69
N ASP A 86 -0.18 -18.64 1.61
CA ASP A 86 1.25 -18.48 1.26
C ASP A 86 1.62 -17.02 1.00
N GLN A 87 0.68 -16.19 0.54
CA GLN A 87 0.90 -14.75 0.30
C GLN A 87 1.03 -13.94 1.60
N ILE A 88 0.56 -14.49 2.72
CA ILE A 88 0.69 -13.87 4.05
C ILE A 88 1.61 -14.68 4.97
N ASN A 89 2.31 -15.66 4.40
CA ASN A 89 3.29 -16.43 5.14
C ASN A 89 4.46 -15.52 5.54
N GLY A 90 4.76 -15.46 6.84
CA GLY A 90 5.76 -14.54 7.38
C GLY A 90 5.21 -13.20 7.86
N PHE A 91 3.90 -12.94 7.75
CA PHE A 91 3.29 -11.79 8.41
C PHE A 91 3.36 -11.96 9.93
N LYS A 92 3.74 -10.86 10.60
CA LYS A 92 3.81 -10.76 12.07
C LYS A 92 3.13 -9.46 12.47
N TRP A 93 1.79 -9.51 12.54
CA TRP A 93 0.96 -8.35 12.81
C TRP A 93 1.37 -7.64 14.09
N GLU A 94 1.59 -6.33 13.97
CA GLU A 94 1.90 -5.46 15.08
C GLU A 94 1.26 -4.09 14.83
N PHE A 95 0.60 -3.56 15.84
CA PHE A 95 -0.20 -2.32 15.74
C PHE A 95 0.24 -1.38 16.86
N ASN A 96 0.81 -0.23 16.50
CA ASN A 96 1.24 0.76 17.44
C ASN A 96 0.67 2.15 17.10
N LEU A 97 0.44 2.93 18.16
CA LEU A 97 0.13 4.34 18.08
C LEU A 97 1.39 5.12 18.45
N ILE A 98 1.84 6.00 17.59
CA ILE A 98 3.02 6.85 17.74
C ILE A 98 2.54 8.25 18.13
N GLU A 99 3.18 8.85 19.13
CA GLU A 99 2.95 10.25 19.51
C GLU A 99 3.56 11.17 18.44
N ASP A 100 2.72 11.63 17.53
CA ASP A 100 3.09 12.57 16.47
C ASP A 100 1.83 13.29 15.98
N ASN A 101 1.91 14.61 15.90
CA ASN A 101 0.81 15.45 15.43
C ASN A 101 0.58 15.37 13.92
N THR A 102 1.44 14.69 13.19
CA THR A 102 1.29 14.46 11.76
C THR A 102 0.05 13.59 11.52
N VAL A 103 -0.80 14.02 10.62
CA VAL A 103 -1.96 13.22 10.19
C VAL A 103 -1.46 12.12 9.26
N ASN A 104 -1.15 10.97 9.82
CA ASN A 104 -0.62 9.84 9.06
C ASN A 104 -0.93 8.48 9.70
N ALA A 105 -0.91 7.44 8.87
CA ALA A 105 -0.89 6.03 9.24
C ALA A 105 -0.24 5.26 8.09
N TRP A 106 0.33 4.10 8.36
CA TRP A 106 0.94 3.26 7.33
C TRP A 106 1.03 1.80 7.77
N CYS A 107 1.12 0.90 6.79
CA CYS A 107 1.39 -0.51 7.00
C CYS A 107 2.58 -0.94 6.13
N MET A 108 3.65 -1.39 6.76
CA MET A 108 4.79 -1.99 6.06
C MET A 108 4.50 -3.47 5.73
N PRO A 109 5.18 -4.03 4.71
CA PRO A 109 5.15 -5.45 4.41
C PRO A 109 5.36 -6.32 5.65
N GLY A 110 4.69 -7.48 5.69
CA GLY A 110 4.76 -8.37 6.86
C GLY A 110 3.88 -7.95 8.04
N GLY A 111 2.99 -6.93 7.87
CA GLY A 111 1.94 -6.59 8.83
C GLY A 111 2.37 -5.66 9.96
N LYS A 112 3.33 -4.78 9.74
CA LYS A 112 3.79 -3.77 10.70
C LYS A 112 3.05 -2.46 10.50
N VAL A 113 2.13 -2.12 11.41
CA VAL A 113 1.21 -0.99 11.29
C VAL A 113 1.53 0.07 12.34
N ALA A 114 1.59 1.32 11.92
CA ALA A 114 1.61 2.46 12.80
C ALA A 114 0.52 3.47 12.45
N PHE A 115 -0.09 4.01 13.48
CA PHE A 115 -0.95 5.18 13.44
C PHE A 115 -0.24 6.31 14.18
N TYR A 116 -0.42 7.54 13.76
CA TYR A 116 0.03 8.70 14.48
C TYR A 116 -1.14 9.33 15.24
N THR A 117 -0.86 9.92 16.41
CA THR A 117 -1.92 10.57 17.21
C THR A 117 -2.66 11.65 16.43
N GLY A 118 -1.97 12.33 15.48
CA GLY A 118 -2.56 13.36 14.65
C GLY A 118 -3.71 12.91 13.73
N ILE A 119 -3.82 11.61 13.37
CA ILE A 119 -4.94 11.12 12.55
C ILE A 119 -6.18 10.79 13.38
N MET A 120 -6.03 10.54 14.69
CA MET A 120 -7.13 10.08 15.55
C MET A 120 -8.32 11.04 15.60
N PRO A 121 -8.14 12.38 15.67
CA PRO A 121 -9.27 13.33 15.60
C PRO A 121 -10.07 13.27 14.30
N ILE A 122 -9.45 12.84 13.18
CA ILE A 122 -10.11 12.70 11.88
C ILE A 122 -10.85 11.36 11.80
N CYS A 123 -10.28 10.32 12.40
CA CYS A 123 -10.96 9.03 12.56
C CYS A 123 -12.26 9.18 13.37
N GLN A 124 -12.23 9.92 14.47
CA GLN A 124 -13.31 10.22 15.43
C GLN A 124 -13.77 9.02 16.25
N ASP A 125 -13.92 7.84 15.65
CA ASP A 125 -14.49 6.65 16.27
C ASP A 125 -13.82 5.36 15.76
N GLU A 126 -14.26 4.22 16.30
CA GLU A 126 -13.76 2.89 15.92
C GLU A 126 -13.99 2.61 14.42
N ALA A 127 -15.07 3.07 13.84
CA ALA A 127 -15.36 2.85 12.43
C ALA A 127 -14.38 3.64 11.53
N GLY A 128 -14.04 4.88 11.91
CA GLY A 128 -13.03 5.68 11.21
C GLY A 128 -11.64 5.08 11.31
N VAL A 129 -11.23 4.59 12.48
CA VAL A 129 -9.96 3.86 12.65
C VAL A 129 -9.97 2.59 11.78
N ALA A 130 -11.08 1.87 11.72
CA ALA A 130 -11.20 0.67 10.90
C ALA A 130 -11.10 0.97 9.39
N VAL A 131 -11.62 2.09 8.92
CA VAL A 131 -11.47 2.54 7.52
C VAL A 131 -10.01 2.74 7.16
N VAL A 132 -9.25 3.49 7.96
CA VAL A 132 -7.82 3.70 7.73
C VAL A 132 -7.05 2.37 7.84
N MET A 133 -7.28 1.61 8.91
CA MET A 133 -6.62 0.34 9.16
C MET A 133 -6.81 -0.65 8.01
N SER A 134 -8.03 -0.78 7.51
CA SER A 134 -8.33 -1.71 6.40
C SER A 134 -7.69 -1.26 5.09
N HIS A 135 -7.58 0.04 4.84
CA HIS A 135 -6.88 0.61 3.69
C HIS A 135 -5.36 0.33 3.77
N GLU A 136 -4.74 0.55 4.93
CA GLU A 136 -3.31 0.29 5.13
C GLU A 136 -2.99 -1.21 5.04
N ILE A 137 -3.81 -2.06 5.66
CA ILE A 137 -3.67 -3.52 5.53
C ILE A 137 -3.84 -3.95 4.07
N ALA A 138 -4.73 -3.32 3.30
CA ALA A 138 -4.91 -3.61 1.87
C ALA A 138 -3.64 -3.33 1.06
N HIS A 139 -2.91 -2.25 1.35
CA HIS A 139 -1.61 -1.99 0.72
C HIS A 139 -0.59 -3.10 1.00
N ALA A 140 -0.56 -3.64 2.22
CA ALA A 140 0.36 -4.72 2.57
C ALA A 140 -0.04 -6.06 1.92
N ILE A 141 -1.32 -6.41 1.92
CA ILE A 141 -1.85 -7.63 1.30
C ILE A 141 -1.72 -7.61 -0.23
N ALA A 142 -1.90 -6.45 -0.84
CA ALA A 142 -1.68 -6.25 -2.28
C ALA A 142 -0.21 -6.07 -2.65
N GLU A 143 0.72 -6.13 -1.70
CA GLU A 143 2.17 -5.97 -1.90
C GLU A 143 2.56 -4.69 -2.66
N HIS A 144 1.79 -3.60 -2.50
CA HIS A 144 2.03 -2.34 -3.20
C HIS A 144 3.43 -1.75 -2.93
N GLY A 145 4.00 -2.03 -1.74
CA GLY A 145 5.38 -1.66 -1.40
C GLY A 145 6.40 -2.38 -2.29
N ASN A 146 6.25 -3.70 -2.49
CA ASN A 146 7.11 -4.50 -3.36
C ASN A 146 7.01 -4.03 -4.81
N GLU A 147 5.78 -3.84 -5.30
CA GLU A 147 5.52 -3.36 -6.65
C GLU A 147 6.20 -1.99 -6.91
N ARG A 148 6.05 -1.02 -5.99
CA ARG A 148 6.71 0.29 -6.10
C ARG A 148 8.23 0.19 -6.14
N MET A 149 8.83 -0.60 -5.25
CA MET A 149 10.28 -0.80 -5.23
C MET A 149 10.76 -1.51 -6.50
N SER A 150 10.02 -2.50 -6.99
CA SER A 150 10.32 -3.21 -8.23
C SER A 150 10.28 -2.29 -9.45
N GLN A 151 9.28 -1.40 -9.51
CA GLN A 151 9.16 -0.39 -10.57
C GLN A 151 10.30 0.63 -10.51
N GLN A 152 10.65 1.11 -9.32
CA GLN A 152 11.77 2.04 -9.14
C GLN A 152 13.10 1.39 -9.54
N LEU A 153 13.35 0.15 -9.14
CA LEU A 153 14.53 -0.61 -9.54
C LEU A 153 14.61 -0.75 -11.08
N THR A 154 13.49 -1.09 -11.72
CA THR A 154 13.40 -1.19 -13.18
C THR A 154 13.69 0.15 -13.85
N ALA A 155 13.15 1.25 -13.34
CA ALA A 155 13.41 2.59 -13.85
C ALA A 155 14.90 2.97 -13.68
N GLN A 156 15.51 2.68 -12.53
CA GLN A 156 16.94 2.93 -12.29
C GLN A 156 17.83 2.15 -13.25
N MET A 157 17.54 0.85 -13.44
CA MET A 157 18.27 0.01 -14.39
C MET A 157 18.12 0.53 -15.83
N GLY A 158 16.93 0.98 -16.22
CA GLY A 158 16.70 1.62 -17.52
C GLY A 158 17.50 2.91 -17.70
N GLY A 159 17.54 3.75 -16.69
CA GLY A 159 18.37 4.97 -16.67
C GLY A 159 19.87 4.69 -16.79
N MET A 160 20.36 3.69 -16.06
CA MET A 160 21.77 3.26 -16.16
C MET A 160 22.10 2.73 -17.56
N ALA A 161 21.23 1.90 -18.14
CA ALA A 161 21.41 1.38 -19.49
C ALA A 161 21.42 2.52 -20.53
N LEU A 162 20.52 3.51 -20.41
CA LEU A 162 20.49 4.69 -21.26
C LEU A 162 21.78 5.50 -21.13
N SER A 163 22.25 5.76 -19.91
CA SER A 163 23.48 6.49 -19.65
C SER A 163 24.70 5.77 -20.26
N ALA A 164 24.77 4.45 -20.12
CA ALA A 164 25.83 3.63 -20.74
C ALA A 164 25.79 3.71 -22.27
N ALA A 165 24.59 3.62 -22.87
CA ALA A 165 24.43 3.73 -24.32
C ALA A 165 24.82 5.11 -24.89
N LEU A 166 24.66 6.15 -24.07
CA LEU A 166 24.96 7.54 -24.45
C LEU A 166 26.35 8.02 -23.99
N SER A 167 27.16 7.16 -23.39
CA SER A 167 28.47 7.52 -22.78
C SER A 167 29.43 8.23 -23.74
N GLN A 168 29.33 7.99 -25.06
CA GLN A 168 30.16 8.59 -26.10
C GLN A 168 29.49 9.82 -26.78
N LYS A 169 28.31 10.23 -26.32
CA LYS A 169 27.59 11.41 -26.87
C LYS A 169 27.99 12.68 -26.11
N PRO A 170 27.78 13.87 -26.71
CA PRO A 170 28.02 15.14 -26.00
C PRO A 170 27.25 15.20 -24.67
N GLN A 171 27.84 15.82 -23.65
CA GLN A 171 27.27 15.92 -22.31
C GLN A 171 25.87 16.51 -22.30
N ALA A 172 25.61 17.53 -23.13
CA ALA A 172 24.28 18.14 -23.26
C ALA A 172 23.22 17.11 -23.74
N THR A 173 23.61 16.22 -24.66
CA THR A 173 22.72 15.12 -25.15
C THR A 173 22.45 14.12 -24.04
N GLN A 174 23.47 13.73 -23.25
CA GLN A 174 23.29 12.81 -22.14
C GLN A 174 22.36 13.40 -21.08
N GLN A 175 22.55 14.67 -20.70
CA GLN A 175 21.73 15.36 -19.72
C GLN A 175 20.27 15.46 -20.18
N LEU A 176 20.03 15.87 -21.44
CA LEU A 176 18.68 15.99 -21.99
C LEU A 176 17.97 14.63 -22.00
N ALA A 177 18.65 13.58 -22.47
CA ALA A 177 18.07 12.24 -22.55
C ALA A 177 17.76 11.67 -21.16
N ASN A 178 18.66 11.81 -20.19
CA ASN A 178 18.45 11.33 -18.81
C ASN A 178 17.30 12.12 -18.11
N THR A 179 17.22 13.42 -18.33
CA THR A 179 16.11 14.23 -17.81
C THR A 179 14.78 13.80 -18.43
N ALA A 180 14.72 13.65 -19.74
CA ALA A 180 13.51 13.19 -20.44
C ALA A 180 13.09 11.79 -20.00
N PHE A 181 14.05 10.87 -19.83
CA PHE A 181 13.79 9.54 -19.31
C PHE A 181 13.24 9.58 -17.87
N GLY A 182 13.86 10.35 -16.98
CA GLY A 182 13.40 10.50 -15.59
C GLY A 182 11.98 11.04 -15.49
N LEU A 183 11.67 12.10 -16.25
CA LEU A 183 10.32 12.66 -16.34
C LEU A 183 9.32 11.65 -16.92
N GLY A 184 9.71 10.94 -17.98
CA GLY A 184 8.89 9.88 -18.60
C GLY A 184 8.59 8.73 -17.61
N ALA A 185 9.60 8.27 -16.88
CA ALA A 185 9.42 7.24 -15.86
C ALA A 185 8.49 7.73 -14.73
N GLN A 186 8.70 8.94 -14.24
CA GLN A 186 7.90 9.48 -13.14
C GLN A 186 6.44 9.73 -13.54
N TYR A 187 6.21 10.50 -14.60
CA TYR A 187 4.85 10.91 -14.99
C TYR A 187 4.12 9.88 -15.84
N GLY A 188 4.84 9.09 -16.63
CA GLY A 188 4.26 8.09 -17.52
C GLY A 188 4.06 6.72 -16.88
N VAL A 189 4.81 6.40 -15.82
CA VAL A 189 4.77 5.08 -15.16
C VAL A 189 4.45 5.22 -13.67
N LEU A 190 5.34 5.76 -12.86
CA LEU A 190 5.24 5.67 -11.40
C LEU A 190 3.98 6.33 -10.82
N LEU A 191 3.63 7.54 -11.26
CA LEU A 191 2.43 8.23 -10.78
C LEU A 191 1.11 7.57 -11.19
N PRO A 192 0.90 7.12 -12.45
CA PRO A 192 -0.30 6.35 -12.83
C PRO A 192 -0.45 5.06 -12.03
N PHE A 193 0.64 4.32 -11.80
CA PHE A 193 0.59 3.11 -10.97
C PHE A 193 0.22 3.42 -9.53
N GLY A 194 0.77 4.49 -8.93
CA GLY A 194 0.39 4.93 -7.59
C GLY A 194 -1.12 5.15 -7.46
N ARG A 195 -1.76 5.82 -8.43
CA ARG A 195 -3.22 6.00 -8.44
C ARG A 195 -4.00 4.69 -8.56
N THR A 196 -3.50 3.74 -9.34
CA THR A 196 -4.09 2.40 -9.44
C THR A 196 -4.04 1.67 -8.11
N GLN A 197 -2.89 1.72 -7.43
CA GLN A 197 -2.69 1.12 -6.10
C GLN A 197 -3.62 1.71 -5.04
N GLU A 198 -3.84 3.04 -5.07
CA GLU A 198 -4.79 3.69 -4.16
C GLU A 198 -6.23 3.21 -4.40
N SER A 199 -6.64 3.13 -5.67
CA SER A 199 -7.98 2.65 -6.01
C SER A 199 -8.17 1.18 -5.62
N GLU A 200 -7.13 0.37 -5.75
CA GLU A 200 -7.13 -1.04 -5.36
C GLU A 200 -7.14 -1.19 -3.82
N ALA A 201 -6.37 -0.36 -3.11
CA ALA A 201 -6.39 -0.35 -1.64
C ALA A 201 -7.75 0.07 -1.08
N ASP A 202 -8.44 1.01 -1.73
CA ASP A 202 -9.82 1.34 -1.38
C ASP A 202 -10.77 0.16 -1.60
N GLU A 203 -10.66 -0.52 -2.74
CA GLU A 203 -11.52 -1.67 -3.03
C GLU A 203 -11.29 -2.81 -2.04
N LEU A 204 -10.05 -3.24 -1.85
CA LEU A 204 -9.68 -4.29 -0.91
C LEU A 204 -10.02 -3.91 0.54
N GLY A 205 -9.71 -2.67 0.93
CA GLY A 205 -10.00 -2.15 2.26
C GLY A 205 -11.48 -2.21 2.59
N LEU A 206 -12.36 -1.87 1.65
CA LEU A 206 -13.82 -1.99 1.85
C LEU A 206 -14.27 -3.45 2.01
N TYR A 207 -13.65 -4.40 1.30
CA TYR A 207 -13.92 -5.82 1.53
C TYR A 207 -13.44 -6.26 2.92
N PHE A 208 -12.23 -5.88 3.33
CA PHE A 208 -11.68 -6.24 4.64
C PHE A 208 -12.49 -5.62 5.79
N LEU A 209 -12.91 -4.38 5.62
CA LEU A 209 -13.81 -3.69 6.54
C LEU A 209 -15.11 -4.47 6.75
N ALA A 210 -15.78 -4.86 5.64
CA ALA A 210 -17.00 -5.66 5.68
C ALA A 210 -16.76 -7.05 6.32
N MET A 211 -15.70 -7.73 5.91
CA MET A 211 -15.31 -9.05 6.44
C MET A 211 -15.14 -9.04 7.95
N ALA A 212 -14.56 -7.98 8.50
CA ALA A 212 -14.36 -7.80 9.94
C ALA A 212 -15.63 -7.36 10.68
N GLY A 213 -16.77 -7.15 9.99
CA GLY A 213 -18.04 -6.80 10.57
C GLY A 213 -18.29 -5.30 10.73
N TYR A 214 -17.40 -4.45 10.23
CA TYR A 214 -17.65 -3.00 10.16
C TYR A 214 -18.52 -2.65 8.96
N GLN A 215 -19.22 -1.50 9.04
CA GLN A 215 -20.04 -1.00 7.94
C GLN A 215 -19.18 -0.27 6.91
N PRO A 216 -19.09 -0.73 5.64
CA PRO A 216 -18.28 -0.08 4.61
C PRO A 216 -18.71 1.35 4.30
N GLU A 217 -19.95 1.70 4.61
CA GLU A 217 -20.50 3.04 4.48
C GLU A 217 -19.73 4.08 5.31
N ALA A 218 -19.07 3.68 6.39
CA ALA A 218 -18.23 4.55 7.23
C ALA A 218 -17.04 5.16 6.44
N ALA A 219 -16.62 4.56 5.35
CA ALA A 219 -15.55 5.10 4.51
C ALA A 219 -15.95 6.44 3.88
N VAL A 220 -17.20 6.65 3.53
CA VAL A 220 -17.65 7.90 2.87
C VAL A 220 -17.52 9.12 3.79
N PRO A 221 -18.09 9.16 5.00
CA PRO A 221 -17.87 10.29 5.91
C PRO A 221 -16.41 10.46 6.33
N PHE A 222 -15.66 9.38 6.52
CA PHE A 222 -14.23 9.47 6.83
C PHE A 222 -13.48 10.22 5.71
N TRP A 223 -13.59 9.80 4.46
CA TRP A 223 -12.89 10.44 3.34
C TRP A 223 -13.35 11.88 3.08
N LYS A 224 -14.63 12.21 3.40
CA LYS A 224 -15.10 13.61 3.38
C LYS A 224 -14.40 14.46 4.45
N ARG A 225 -14.25 13.95 5.68
CA ARG A 225 -13.51 14.66 6.74
C ARG A 225 -12.03 14.83 6.38
N MET A 226 -11.41 13.78 5.86
CA MET A 226 -10.01 13.81 5.40
C MET A 226 -9.83 14.84 4.27
N ALA A 227 -10.71 14.88 3.28
CA ALA A 227 -10.66 15.85 2.20
C ALA A 227 -10.85 17.30 2.69
N ALA A 228 -11.65 17.52 3.74
CA ALA A 228 -11.85 18.84 4.34
C ALA A 228 -10.59 19.37 5.07
N GLN A 229 -9.62 18.49 5.41
CA GLN A 229 -8.32 18.91 5.93
C GLN A 229 -7.38 19.45 4.82
N GLY A 230 -7.75 19.25 3.56
CA GLY A 230 -7.01 19.76 2.41
C GLY A 230 -7.04 21.29 2.36
N GLY A 231 -5.86 21.92 2.26
CA GLY A 231 -5.65 23.34 2.13
C GLY A 231 -4.41 23.57 1.29
N GLN A 232 -3.74 24.72 1.47
CA GLN A 232 -2.45 25.01 0.78
C GLN A 232 -1.33 24.01 1.16
N ARG A 233 -1.46 23.35 2.33
CA ARG A 233 -0.57 22.27 2.80
C ARG A 233 -1.43 21.08 3.23
N PRO A 234 -1.72 20.14 2.32
CA PRO A 234 -2.48 18.96 2.67
C PRO A 234 -1.73 18.13 3.72
N PRO A 235 -2.46 17.43 4.61
CA PRO A 235 -1.86 16.47 5.53
C PRO A 235 -0.95 15.47 4.80
N GLU A 236 0.06 14.94 5.48
CA GLU A 236 1.00 13.97 4.91
C GLU A 236 0.26 12.75 4.35
N PHE A 237 -0.74 12.26 5.07
CA PHE A 237 -1.61 11.18 4.59
C PHE A 237 -2.24 11.46 3.22
N LEU A 238 -2.70 12.69 2.95
CA LEU A 238 -3.23 13.05 1.63
C LEU A 238 -2.16 13.21 0.55
N SER A 239 -0.90 13.38 0.92
CA SER A 239 0.21 13.44 -0.03
C SER A 239 0.55 12.06 -0.58
N THR A 240 0.46 11.03 0.28
CA THR A 240 0.67 9.62 -0.09
C THR A 240 -0.60 8.95 -0.58
N HIS A 241 -1.78 9.37 -0.06
CA HIS A 241 -3.11 8.83 -0.38
C HIS A 241 -4.07 9.95 -0.84
N PRO A 242 -3.92 10.48 -2.05
CA PRO A 242 -4.76 11.57 -2.53
C PRO A 242 -6.26 11.25 -2.44
N ALA A 243 -7.05 12.18 -1.94
CA ALA A 243 -8.49 12.06 -1.79
C ALA A 243 -9.27 12.95 -2.78
N PRO A 244 -9.20 12.73 -4.10
CA PRO A 244 -10.03 13.47 -5.04
C PRO A 244 -11.51 13.06 -4.86
N GLU A 245 -12.46 13.93 -5.26
CA GLU A 245 -13.90 13.63 -5.23
C GLU A 245 -14.25 12.33 -5.99
N THR A 246 -13.44 11.98 -7.01
CA THR A 246 -13.56 10.73 -7.76
C THR A 246 -13.39 9.50 -6.87
N ARG A 247 -12.52 9.57 -5.84
CA ARG A 247 -12.30 8.49 -4.87
C ARG A 247 -13.59 8.18 -4.11
N ILE A 248 -14.25 9.20 -3.55
CA ILE A 248 -15.50 9.04 -2.81
C ILE A 248 -16.59 8.41 -3.69
N ARG A 249 -16.73 8.86 -4.94
CA ARG A 249 -17.68 8.27 -5.90
C ARG A 249 -17.37 6.81 -6.20
N ASN A 250 -16.10 6.45 -6.32
CA ASN A 250 -15.68 5.07 -6.57
C ASN A 250 -15.97 4.18 -5.36
N ILE A 251 -15.65 4.64 -4.14
CA ILE A 251 -16.00 3.96 -2.88
C ILE A 251 -17.49 3.67 -2.82
N GLN A 252 -18.35 4.65 -3.11
CA GLN A 252 -19.81 4.47 -3.11
C GLN A 252 -20.28 3.39 -4.11
N LYS A 253 -19.61 3.23 -5.26
CA LYS A 253 -19.92 2.17 -6.25
C LYS A 253 -19.48 0.78 -5.78
N ILE A 254 -18.44 0.71 -4.94
CA ILE A 254 -17.88 -0.56 -4.45
C ILE A 254 -18.69 -1.07 -3.24
N ILE A 255 -19.16 -0.20 -2.36
CA ILE A 255 -19.90 -0.56 -1.14
C ILE A 255 -20.97 -1.65 -1.36
N PRO A 256 -21.87 -1.56 -2.36
CA PRO A 256 -22.86 -2.61 -2.57
C PRO A 256 -22.27 -4.01 -2.82
N LYS A 257 -21.05 -4.08 -3.41
CA LYS A 257 -20.36 -5.34 -3.70
C LYS A 257 -19.83 -6.01 -2.43
N THR A 258 -19.60 -5.26 -1.37
CA THR A 258 -19.05 -5.77 -0.11
C THR A 258 -20.08 -6.49 0.76
N LYS A 259 -21.40 -6.26 0.54
CA LYS A 259 -22.49 -6.81 1.35
C LYS A 259 -22.43 -8.32 1.56
N LYS A 260 -22.02 -9.07 0.54
CA LYS A 260 -21.86 -10.54 0.63
C LYS A 260 -20.76 -11.01 1.59
N PHE A 261 -19.89 -10.09 2.03
CA PHE A 261 -18.82 -10.37 2.97
C PHE A 261 -19.12 -9.84 4.39
N GLN A 262 -20.23 -9.12 4.58
CA GLN A 262 -20.56 -8.45 5.83
C GLN A 262 -20.56 -9.41 7.02
N GLY A 263 -19.61 -9.22 7.93
CA GLY A 263 -19.44 -10.02 9.15
C GLY A 263 -19.04 -11.48 8.94
N ARG A 264 -18.75 -11.91 7.70
CA ARG A 264 -18.48 -13.32 7.37
C ARG A 264 -17.28 -13.89 8.10
N TYR A 265 -16.31 -13.05 8.44
CA TYR A 265 -15.07 -13.45 9.11
C TYR A 265 -14.85 -12.68 10.42
N ALA A 266 -15.89 -12.06 10.95
CA ALA A 266 -15.78 -11.34 12.21
C ALA A 266 -15.37 -12.28 13.36
N SER A 267 -14.52 -11.76 14.28
CA SER A 267 -14.05 -12.44 15.50
C SER A 267 -15.03 -12.26 16.64
#